data_bd1fcb07313a85648c4fff53abf1fe3d
#
_entry.id   bd1fcb07313a85648c4fff53abf1fe3d
#
_cell.length_a   1.000
_cell.length_b   1.000
_cell.length_c   1.000
_cell.angle_alpha   90.00
_cell.angle_beta   90.00
_cell.angle_gamma   90.00
#
_symmetry.space_group_name_H-M   'P 1'
#
loop_
_entity.id
_entity.type
_entity.pdbx_description
1 polymer ?
#
loop_
_entity_poly.entity_id
_entity_poly.type
_entity_poly.pdbx_seq_one_letter_code
_entity_poly.pdbx_strand_id
1 'polypeptide(L)'
;SEYIAKMSKTRKLLSPVVEKVKEKYRVRFCFEEKRQLVQNECPLKYRILVVDLGINAPASWSVLTADGTVHARGVIHLGRDEDRLNRRINRKRMYQQAGKKSKNIYRAITSANQQLSIDTAKAIMDTAVAYDVDCIVFEYLDFTGKKKGRKYRERIHMWRANDVQSRVELQA
;
A
#
# COMPACT_ATOMS: atom_id res chain seq x y z
N SER A 1 -28.62 5.89 1.00
CA SER A 1 -28.13 5.26 -0.23
C SER A 1 -28.17 3.74 -0.04
N GLU A 2 -28.47 3.00 -1.10
CA GLU A 2 -28.56 1.53 -1.10
C GLU A 2 -27.30 0.86 -0.55
N TYR A 3 -26.13 1.45 -0.80
CA TYR A 3 -24.86 0.96 -0.29
C TYR A 3 -24.82 0.94 1.25
N ILE A 4 -25.23 2.02 1.90
CA ILE A 4 -25.29 2.10 3.38
C ILE A 4 -26.27 1.08 3.93
N ALA A 5 -27.44 0.95 3.30
CA ALA A 5 -28.44 -0.05 3.71
C ALA A 5 -27.95 -1.49 3.54
N LYS A 6 -27.16 -1.78 2.50
CA LYS A 6 -26.56 -3.08 2.27
C LYS A 6 -25.50 -3.40 3.33
N MET A 7 -24.61 -2.44 3.62
CA MET A 7 -23.53 -2.61 4.60
C MET A 7 -24.05 -2.72 6.03
N SER A 8 -25.13 -2.02 6.40
CA SER A 8 -25.70 -2.08 7.73
C SER A 8 -26.43 -3.40 8.06
N LYS A 9 -26.68 -4.26 7.06
CA LYS A 9 -27.24 -5.60 7.30
C LYS A 9 -26.25 -6.58 7.93
N THR A 10 -24.96 -6.42 7.64
CA THR A 10 -23.88 -7.34 8.05
C THR A 10 -22.93 -6.72 9.06
N ARG A 11 -22.97 -5.39 9.24
CA ARG A 11 -22.03 -4.63 10.06
C ARG A 11 -22.78 -3.60 10.90
N LYS A 12 -22.29 -3.35 12.10
CA LYS A 12 -22.89 -2.32 12.97
C LYS A 12 -22.49 -0.93 12.45
N LEU A 13 -23.48 -0.12 12.09
CA LEU A 13 -23.28 1.28 11.73
C LEU A 13 -22.95 2.09 12.98
N LEU A 14 -21.83 2.80 12.97
CA LEU A 14 -21.45 3.76 14.00
C LEU A 14 -22.00 5.16 13.67
N SER A 15 -21.91 6.07 14.63
CA SER A 15 -22.31 7.46 14.42
C SER A 15 -21.55 8.08 13.24
N PRO A 16 -22.23 8.73 12.29
CA PRO A 16 -21.56 9.38 11.18
C PRO A 16 -20.75 10.58 11.67
N VAL A 17 -19.58 10.77 11.05
CA VAL A 17 -18.71 11.91 11.31
C VAL A 17 -18.86 12.92 10.18
N VAL A 18 -19.18 14.17 10.54
CA VAL A 18 -19.28 15.28 9.57
C VAL A 18 -18.00 16.11 9.64
N GLU A 19 -17.32 16.26 8.54
CA GLU A 19 -16.10 17.08 8.41
C GLU A 19 -16.32 18.23 7.42
N LYS A 20 -15.88 19.42 7.79
CA LYS A 20 -15.79 20.54 6.83
C LYS A 20 -14.42 20.46 6.12
N VAL A 21 -14.44 20.24 4.82
CA VAL A 21 -13.24 20.22 3.97
C VAL A 21 -13.32 21.37 2.98
N LYS A 22 -12.62 22.46 3.28
CA LYS A 22 -12.72 23.75 2.57
C LYS A 22 -14.15 24.29 2.67
N GLU A 23 -14.82 24.54 1.52
CA GLU A 23 -16.19 25.03 1.44
C GLU A 23 -17.25 23.93 1.33
N LYS A 24 -16.86 22.64 1.50
CA LYS A 24 -17.78 21.50 1.38
C LYS A 24 -17.79 20.68 2.66
N TYR A 25 -18.92 20.06 2.95
CA TYR A 25 -19.05 19.09 4.03
C TYR A 25 -18.91 17.69 3.46
N ARG A 26 -18.19 16.84 4.19
CA ARG A 26 -18.05 15.41 3.94
C ARG A 26 -18.65 14.64 5.11
N VAL A 27 -19.50 13.68 4.79
CA VAL A 27 -20.05 12.76 5.80
C VAL A 27 -19.36 11.41 5.62
N ARG A 28 -18.76 10.89 6.69
CA ARG A 28 -18.21 9.54 6.76
C ARG A 28 -19.14 8.65 7.56
N PHE A 29 -19.49 7.51 6.98
CA PHE A 29 -20.20 6.45 7.67
C PHE A 29 -19.19 5.37 8.04
N CYS A 30 -18.99 5.14 9.33
CA CYS A 30 -18.11 4.12 9.87
C CYS A 30 -18.92 2.88 10.23
N PHE A 31 -18.38 1.71 9.94
CA PHE A 31 -18.99 0.43 10.27
C PHE A 31 -18.03 -0.36 11.16
N GLU A 32 -18.56 -0.97 12.22
CA GLU A 32 -17.86 -1.90 13.07
C GLU A 32 -18.12 -3.33 12.55
N GLU A 33 -17.08 -4.08 12.30
CA GLU A 33 -17.14 -5.48 11.93
C GLU A 33 -16.38 -6.31 12.98
N LYS A 34 -17.06 -7.26 13.60
CA LYS A 34 -16.40 -8.23 14.46
C LYS A 34 -15.86 -9.35 13.60
N ARG A 35 -14.53 -9.49 13.56
CA ARG A 35 -13.87 -10.64 12.94
C ARG A 35 -13.44 -11.61 14.02
N GLN A 36 -13.77 -12.87 13.85
CA GLN A 36 -13.16 -13.93 14.65
C GLN A 36 -11.79 -14.23 14.02
N LEU A 37 -10.74 -14.04 14.81
CA LEU A 37 -9.42 -14.54 14.44
C LEU A 37 -9.46 -16.05 14.65
N VAL A 38 -9.34 -16.80 13.57
CA VAL A 38 -9.17 -18.25 13.65
C VAL A 38 -7.75 -18.50 14.14
N GLN A 39 -7.63 -19.00 15.37
CA GLN A 39 -6.36 -19.53 15.86
C GLN A 39 -6.18 -20.92 15.28
N ASN A 40 -5.22 -21.08 14.39
CA ASN A 40 -4.83 -22.38 13.90
C ASN A 40 -4.07 -23.14 14.99
N GLU A 41 -4.49 -24.37 15.25
CA GLU A 41 -3.92 -25.21 16.30
C GLU A 41 -2.51 -25.76 15.96
N CYS A 42 -2.05 -25.61 14.71
CA CYS A 42 -0.75 -26.14 14.29
C CYS A 42 0.14 -25.09 13.62
N PRO A 43 0.95 -24.36 14.39
CA PRO A 43 1.80 -23.26 13.88
C PRO A 43 2.83 -23.72 12.83
N LEU A 44 3.22 -24.99 12.82
CA LEU A 44 4.19 -25.53 11.84
C LEU A 44 3.65 -25.61 10.42
N LYS A 45 2.32 -25.58 10.23
CA LYS A 45 1.66 -25.59 8.90
C LYS A 45 1.36 -24.19 8.37
N TYR A 46 1.61 -23.14 9.14
CA TYR A 46 1.37 -21.78 8.66
C TYR A 46 2.23 -21.47 7.45
N ARG A 47 1.56 -20.97 6.42
CA ARG A 47 2.20 -20.32 5.27
C ARG A 47 2.28 -18.83 5.54
N ILE A 48 3.48 -18.31 5.50
CA ILE A 48 3.78 -16.91 5.77
C ILE A 48 4.25 -16.28 4.47
N LEU A 49 3.59 -15.20 4.04
CA LEU A 49 4.06 -14.35 2.96
C LEU A 49 4.92 -13.23 3.57
N VAL A 50 6.22 -13.31 3.38
CA VAL A 50 7.15 -12.24 3.76
C VAL A 50 7.31 -11.30 2.59
N VAL A 51 7.11 -10.01 2.84
CA VAL A 51 7.15 -8.95 1.82
C VAL A 51 8.17 -7.89 2.21
N ASP A 52 9.13 -7.68 1.33
CA ASP A 52 10.08 -6.57 1.38
C ASP A 52 9.68 -5.51 0.34
N LEU A 53 9.40 -4.29 0.81
CA LEU A 53 8.98 -3.17 -0.03
C LEU A 53 10.20 -2.38 -0.51
N GLY A 54 10.44 -2.37 -1.81
CA GLY A 54 11.62 -1.78 -2.43
C GLY A 54 11.39 -0.45 -3.15
N ILE A 55 12.48 0.30 -3.35
CA ILE A 55 12.46 1.55 -4.13
C ILE A 55 12.63 1.26 -5.63
N ASN A 56 13.28 0.17 -5.98
CA ASN A 56 13.58 -0.21 -7.37
C ASN A 56 12.54 -1.15 -7.96
N ALA A 57 11.98 -2.03 -7.13
CA ALA A 57 10.81 -2.83 -7.44
C ALA A 57 9.78 -2.59 -6.33
N PRO A 58 8.49 -2.50 -6.63
CA PRO A 58 7.45 -2.23 -5.63
C PRO A 58 7.49 -3.18 -4.44
N ALA A 59 7.67 -4.47 -4.67
CA ALA A 59 7.84 -5.45 -3.62
C ALA A 59 8.59 -6.70 -4.10
N SER A 60 9.37 -7.29 -3.21
CA SER A 60 9.88 -8.66 -3.30
C SER A 60 9.18 -9.50 -2.26
N TRP A 61 8.89 -10.76 -2.57
CA TRP A 61 8.13 -11.61 -1.67
C TRP A 61 8.64 -13.05 -1.63
N SER A 62 8.41 -13.72 -0.51
CA SER A 62 8.67 -15.14 -0.34
C SER A 62 7.55 -15.77 0.49
N VAL A 63 7.10 -16.94 0.08
CA VAL A 63 6.18 -17.78 0.85
C VAL A 63 6.97 -18.86 1.55
N LEU A 64 6.88 -18.89 2.87
CA LEU A 64 7.55 -19.90 3.70
C LEU A 64 6.57 -20.55 4.67
N THR A 65 6.92 -21.74 5.12
CA THR A 65 6.31 -22.37 6.30
C THR A 65 7.08 -21.99 7.56
N ALA A 66 6.45 -22.19 8.72
CA ALA A 66 7.03 -21.82 10.02
C ALA A 66 8.35 -22.55 10.34
N ASP A 67 8.63 -23.68 9.68
CA ASP A 67 9.89 -24.40 9.75
C ASP A 67 11.04 -23.78 8.92
N GLY A 68 10.75 -22.69 8.18
CA GLY A 68 11.70 -22.00 7.32
C GLY A 68 11.79 -22.53 5.88
N THR A 69 10.96 -23.52 5.50
CA THR A 69 10.95 -24.02 4.12
C THR A 69 10.36 -22.98 3.18
N VAL A 70 11.09 -22.60 2.13
CA VAL A 70 10.65 -21.66 1.10
C VAL A 70 9.89 -22.41 0.01
N HIS A 71 8.61 -22.12 -0.14
CA HIS A 71 7.75 -22.73 -1.17
C HIS A 71 7.77 -21.95 -2.49
N ALA A 72 7.80 -20.62 -2.41
CA ALA A 72 7.82 -19.77 -3.57
C ALA A 72 8.49 -18.43 -3.24
N ARG A 73 8.97 -17.76 -4.26
CA ARG A 73 9.51 -16.39 -4.17
C ARG A 73 9.32 -15.66 -5.49
N GLY A 74 9.24 -14.36 -5.43
CA GLY A 74 9.11 -13.55 -6.62
C GLY A 74 9.29 -12.06 -6.36
N VAL A 75 9.13 -11.29 -7.43
CA VAL A 75 9.20 -9.84 -7.41
C VAL A 75 7.94 -9.30 -8.09
N ILE A 76 7.30 -8.32 -7.48
CA ILE A 76 6.19 -7.59 -8.09
C ILE A 76 6.79 -6.50 -8.96
N HIS A 77 6.49 -6.56 -10.25
CA HIS A 77 6.83 -5.54 -11.21
C HIS A 77 5.56 -4.94 -11.81
N LEU A 78 5.43 -3.63 -11.70
CA LEU A 78 4.32 -2.86 -12.27
C LEU A 78 4.88 -1.90 -13.34
N GLY A 79 5.63 -2.44 -14.30
CA GLY A 79 6.47 -1.71 -15.25
C GLY A 79 5.80 -0.51 -15.91
N ARG A 80 4.52 -0.64 -16.32
CA ARG A 80 3.75 0.46 -16.91
C ARG A 80 3.56 1.64 -15.94
N ASP A 81 3.26 1.36 -14.68
CA ASP A 81 2.98 2.39 -13.67
C ASP A 81 4.28 2.97 -13.10
N GLU A 82 5.31 2.15 -12.95
CA GLU A 82 6.67 2.58 -12.62
C GLU A 82 7.22 3.52 -13.69
N ASP A 83 7.11 3.19 -14.96
CA ASP A 83 7.52 4.02 -16.10
C ASP A 83 6.73 5.33 -16.15
N ARG A 84 5.43 5.26 -15.89
CA ARG A 84 4.55 6.43 -15.85
C ARG A 84 4.97 7.39 -14.72
N LEU A 85 5.28 6.86 -13.54
CA LEU A 85 5.79 7.64 -12.41
C LEU A 85 7.15 8.25 -12.73
N ASN A 86 8.08 7.47 -13.25
CA ASN A 86 9.43 7.92 -13.60
C ASN A 86 9.41 9.03 -14.66
N ARG A 87 8.60 8.91 -15.72
CA ARG A 87 8.42 9.97 -16.72
C ARG A 87 7.92 11.27 -16.11
N ARG A 88 6.98 11.20 -15.16
CA ARG A 88 6.45 12.39 -14.47
C ARG A 88 7.50 13.03 -13.55
N ILE A 89 8.29 12.23 -12.85
CA ILE A 89 9.40 12.71 -12.01
C ILE A 89 10.45 13.42 -12.88
N ASN A 90 10.84 12.83 -14.00
CA ASN A 90 11.79 13.45 -14.93
C ASN A 90 11.25 14.77 -15.49
N ARG A 91 9.98 14.83 -15.88
CA ARG A 91 9.34 16.07 -16.32
C ARG A 91 9.34 17.14 -15.21
N LYS A 92 9.09 16.78 -13.95
CA LYS A 92 9.23 17.69 -12.80
C LYS A 92 10.65 18.27 -12.71
N ARG A 93 11.68 17.41 -12.85
CA ARG A 93 13.09 17.85 -12.80
C ARG A 93 13.41 18.86 -13.92
N MET A 94 12.96 18.60 -15.15
CA MET A 94 13.14 19.55 -16.28
C MET A 94 12.47 20.91 -15.98
N TYR A 95 11.25 20.92 -15.43
CA TYR A 95 10.59 22.16 -15.05
C TYR A 95 11.33 22.91 -13.94
N GLN A 96 11.85 22.20 -12.96
CA GLN A 96 12.65 22.80 -11.88
C GLN A 96 13.97 23.41 -12.39
N GLN A 97 14.64 22.74 -13.31
CA GLN A 97 15.85 23.24 -13.97
C GLN A 97 15.58 24.52 -14.78
N ALA A 98 14.40 24.61 -15.41
CA ALA A 98 13.95 25.78 -16.14
C ALA A 98 13.36 26.90 -15.24
N GLY A 99 13.48 26.79 -13.90
CA GLY A 99 12.92 27.76 -12.95
C GLY A 99 11.38 27.79 -12.88
N LYS A 100 10.70 26.85 -13.56
CA LYS A 100 9.23 26.80 -13.64
C LYS A 100 8.64 25.94 -12.53
N LYS A 101 7.51 26.40 -11.95
CA LYS A 101 6.71 25.65 -10.98
C LYS A 101 5.38 25.23 -11.62
N SER A 102 4.95 23.98 -11.46
CA SER A 102 3.68 23.51 -11.98
C SER A 102 2.96 22.62 -10.95
N LYS A 103 1.87 23.14 -10.40
CA LYS A 103 0.99 22.39 -9.47
C LYS A 103 0.43 21.11 -10.12
N ASN A 104 0.16 21.15 -11.41
CA ASN A 104 -0.41 20.01 -12.15
C ASN A 104 0.56 18.83 -12.23
N ILE A 105 1.87 19.09 -12.38
CA ILE A 105 2.89 18.04 -12.38
C ILE A 105 2.98 17.38 -11.00
N TYR A 106 2.95 18.15 -9.92
CA TYR A 106 2.96 17.58 -8.56
C TYR A 106 1.72 16.73 -8.29
N ARG A 107 0.53 17.20 -8.66
CA ARG A 107 -0.73 16.43 -8.55
C ARG A 107 -0.64 15.12 -9.35
N ALA A 108 -0.13 15.20 -10.58
CA ALA A 108 0.03 14.02 -11.43
C ALA A 108 1.01 12.99 -10.84
N ILE A 109 2.12 13.42 -10.24
CA ILE A 109 3.07 12.54 -9.55
C ILE A 109 2.39 11.89 -8.33
N THR A 110 1.72 12.67 -7.49
CA THR A 110 1.00 12.16 -6.31
C THR A 110 -0.03 11.10 -6.70
N SER A 111 -0.84 11.37 -7.74
CA SER A 111 -1.84 10.43 -8.24
C SER A 111 -1.21 9.15 -8.80
N ALA A 112 -0.10 9.26 -9.58
CA ALA A 112 0.59 8.08 -10.10
C ALA A 112 1.20 7.22 -8.99
N ASN A 113 1.79 7.87 -7.98
CA ASN A 113 2.38 7.19 -6.84
C ASN A 113 1.31 6.50 -5.97
N GLN A 114 0.16 7.14 -5.81
CA GLN A 114 -0.97 6.54 -5.12
C GLN A 114 -1.52 5.32 -5.87
N GLN A 115 -1.64 5.39 -7.20
CA GLN A 115 -2.06 4.26 -8.01
C GLN A 115 -1.07 3.10 -7.89
N LEU A 116 0.24 3.38 -7.98
CA LEU A 116 1.27 2.36 -7.78
C LEU A 116 1.15 1.66 -6.42
N SER A 117 0.85 2.41 -5.34
CA SER A 117 0.63 1.82 -4.01
C SER A 117 -0.60 0.91 -3.98
N ILE A 118 -1.68 1.29 -4.65
CA ILE A 118 -2.91 0.50 -4.75
C ILE A 118 -2.64 -0.82 -5.49
N ASP A 119 -1.98 -0.72 -6.63
CA ASP A 119 -1.72 -1.88 -7.49
C ASP A 119 -0.70 -2.83 -6.86
N THR A 120 0.27 -2.28 -6.10
CA THR A 120 1.22 -3.08 -5.30
C THR A 120 0.49 -3.84 -4.19
N ALA A 121 -0.36 -3.15 -3.41
CA ALA A 121 -1.12 -3.80 -2.35
C ALA A 121 -2.04 -4.91 -2.90
N LYS A 122 -2.70 -4.64 -4.02
CA LYS A 122 -3.52 -5.64 -4.71
C LYS A 122 -2.69 -6.85 -5.13
N ALA A 123 -1.54 -6.65 -5.76
CA ALA A 123 -0.67 -7.75 -6.19
C ALA A 123 -0.15 -8.59 -5.01
N ILE A 124 0.11 -7.96 -3.84
CA ILE A 124 0.47 -8.68 -2.62
C ILE A 124 -0.71 -9.54 -2.14
N MET A 125 -1.93 -8.98 -2.11
CA MET A 125 -3.13 -9.73 -1.72
C MET A 125 -3.46 -10.86 -2.69
N ASP A 126 -3.36 -10.62 -3.99
CA ASP A 126 -3.56 -11.65 -5.02
C ASP A 126 -2.54 -12.79 -4.85
N THR A 127 -1.28 -12.47 -4.48
CA THR A 127 -0.25 -13.47 -4.15
C THR A 127 -0.60 -14.24 -2.88
N ALA A 128 -1.06 -13.55 -1.83
CA ALA A 128 -1.47 -14.18 -0.57
C ALA A 128 -2.60 -15.20 -0.79
N VAL A 129 -3.59 -14.82 -1.58
CA VAL A 129 -4.71 -15.72 -1.94
C VAL A 129 -4.24 -16.88 -2.80
N ALA A 130 -3.38 -16.63 -3.81
CA ALA A 130 -2.90 -17.67 -4.72
C ALA A 130 -2.09 -18.77 -4.02
N TYR A 131 -1.39 -18.44 -2.93
CA TYR A 131 -0.60 -19.40 -2.16
C TYR A 131 -1.27 -19.84 -0.86
N ASP A 132 -2.51 -19.42 -0.63
CA ASP A 132 -3.30 -19.77 0.57
C ASP A 132 -2.49 -19.51 1.84
N VAL A 133 -2.04 -18.26 2.03
CA VAL A 133 -1.20 -17.87 3.16
C VAL A 133 -2.03 -17.43 4.37
N ASP A 134 -1.58 -17.83 5.54
CA ASP A 134 -2.25 -17.53 6.81
C ASP A 134 -1.87 -16.14 7.36
N CYS A 135 -0.67 -15.65 6.98
CA CYS A 135 -0.13 -14.40 7.54
C CYS A 135 0.74 -13.68 6.53
N ILE A 136 0.65 -12.34 6.51
CA ILE A 136 1.53 -11.47 5.73
C ILE A 136 2.43 -10.70 6.68
N VAL A 137 3.74 -10.77 6.45
CA VAL A 137 4.76 -10.10 7.27
C VAL A 137 5.51 -9.09 6.42
N PHE A 138 5.59 -7.86 6.90
CA PHE A 138 6.38 -6.79 6.30
C PHE A 138 7.62 -6.48 7.11
N GLU A 139 8.68 -6.03 6.44
CA GLU A 139 9.82 -5.44 7.12
C GLU A 139 9.41 -4.16 7.86
N TYR A 140 9.89 -4.01 9.10
CA TYR A 140 9.73 -2.74 9.83
C TYR A 140 10.70 -1.70 9.28
N LEU A 141 10.15 -0.68 8.63
CA LEU A 141 10.91 0.37 7.97
C LEU A 141 10.97 1.62 8.83
N ASP A 142 12.07 1.78 9.58
CA ASP A 142 12.37 3.02 10.29
C ASP A 142 13.21 3.96 9.42
N PHE A 143 12.64 5.09 9.05
CA PHE A 143 13.30 6.13 8.27
C PHE A 143 13.83 7.28 9.15
N THR A 144 13.70 7.19 10.47
CA THR A 144 14.18 8.20 11.38
C THR A 144 15.71 8.17 11.46
N GLY A 145 16.35 9.30 11.26
CA GLY A 145 17.76 9.50 11.66
C GLY A 145 18.85 9.33 10.59
N LYS A 146 18.62 8.77 9.41
CA LYS A 146 19.69 8.64 8.39
C LYS A 146 19.65 9.74 7.35
N LYS A 147 20.59 10.71 7.43
CA LYS A 147 20.84 11.71 6.38
C LYS A 147 21.47 11.02 5.15
N LYS A 148 20.65 10.54 4.23
CA LYS A 148 21.12 9.98 2.94
C LYS A 148 21.25 11.09 1.89
N GLY A 149 22.10 10.88 0.87
CA GLY A 149 22.36 11.87 -0.19
C GLY A 149 21.08 12.36 -0.89
N ARG A 150 21.11 13.58 -1.46
CA ARG A 150 19.95 14.31 -2.04
C ARG A 150 19.11 13.44 -3.02
N LYS A 151 19.77 12.67 -3.88
CA LYS A 151 19.13 11.84 -4.90
C LYS A 151 18.33 10.67 -4.30
N TYR A 152 18.83 10.08 -3.23
CA TYR A 152 18.20 8.99 -2.51
C TYR A 152 17.04 9.47 -1.65
N ARG A 153 17.17 10.67 -1.05
CA ARG A 153 16.15 11.31 -0.24
C ARG A 153 14.87 11.58 -1.02
N GLU A 154 14.97 12.04 -2.27
CA GLU A 154 13.81 12.30 -3.12
C GLU A 154 13.02 11.00 -3.40
N ARG A 155 13.71 9.88 -3.67
CA ARG A 155 13.07 8.58 -3.91
C ARG A 155 12.38 8.04 -2.65
N ILE A 156 13.01 8.15 -1.47
CA ILE A 156 12.42 7.74 -0.19
C ILE A 156 11.17 8.57 0.14
N HIS A 157 11.21 9.89 -0.04
CA HIS A 157 10.05 10.76 0.20
C HIS A 157 8.87 10.47 -0.73
N MET A 158 9.13 9.95 -1.90
CA MET A 158 8.09 9.53 -2.84
C MET A 158 7.61 8.10 -2.59
N TRP A 159 8.38 7.30 -1.89
CA TRP A 159 8.04 5.92 -1.63
C TRP A 159 7.00 5.81 -0.52
N ARG A 160 5.92 5.11 -0.81
CA ARG A 160 4.74 5.02 0.06
C ARG A 160 4.61 3.63 0.70
N ALA A 161 5.69 3.14 1.31
CA ALA A 161 5.66 1.85 1.98
C ALA A 161 4.52 1.73 3.00
N ASN A 162 4.37 2.73 3.85
CA ASN A 162 3.29 2.76 4.85
C ASN A 162 1.89 2.77 4.20
N ASP A 163 1.72 3.41 3.03
CA ASP A 163 0.44 3.41 2.31
C ASP A 163 0.13 2.01 1.75
N VAL A 164 1.14 1.26 1.28
CA VAL A 164 0.99 -0.14 0.84
C VAL A 164 0.63 -1.03 2.02
N GLN A 165 1.39 -0.96 3.12
CA GLN A 165 1.14 -1.76 4.32
C GLN A 165 -0.27 -1.53 4.86
N SER A 166 -0.67 -0.27 5.07
CA SER A 166 -2.01 0.06 5.56
C SER A 166 -3.13 -0.42 4.63
N ARG A 167 -2.89 -0.45 3.30
CA ARG A 167 -3.87 -0.99 2.35
C ARG A 167 -4.00 -2.50 2.43
N VAL A 168 -2.88 -3.20 2.63
CA VAL A 168 -2.89 -4.65 2.83
C VAL A 168 -3.59 -4.98 4.15
N GLU A 169 -3.25 -4.30 5.25
CA GLU A 169 -3.91 -4.46 6.57
C GLU A 169 -5.44 -4.27 6.52
N LEU A 170 -5.92 -3.35 5.65
CA LEU A 170 -7.36 -3.12 5.49
C LEU A 170 -8.07 -4.20 4.66
N GLN A 171 -7.33 -5.01 3.91
CA GLN A 171 -7.87 -6.02 3.01
C GLN A 171 -7.70 -7.45 3.56
N ALA A 172 -6.69 -7.67 4.42
CA ALA A 172 -6.46 -8.93 5.10
C ALA A 172 -7.47 -9.17 6.22
#